data_82dbd918683211282df36de0c87c9d16
#
_entry.id   82dbd918683211282df36de0c87c9d16
#
_cell.length_a   1.000
_cell.length_b   1.000
_cell.length_c   1.000
_cell.angle_alpha   90.00
_cell.angle_beta   90.00
_cell.angle_gamma   90.00
#
_symmetry.space_group_name_H-M   'P 1'
#
loop_
_entity.id
_entity.type
_entity.pdbx_description
1 polymer ?
#
loop_
_entity_poly.entity_id
_entity_poly.type
_entity_poly.pdbx_seq_one_letter_code
_entity_poly.pdbx_strand_id
1 'polypeptide(L)'
;MIQIQGAVLERIGAPRPYSESRPISVVDVELDDPRDDELLVRIETAGVCHSDLSVVDGNRVRPVPMLLGHEAAGIVERFGDGSTAERDGVRVGDRVVLVFLPRCGHCTACATEGLTPCEPGSAANNAGTLLGGGIRLHRHRDPIYHHLGVSGFATHAVVNRASAVPVPRDVPPHVAALLGCAVLTGGGAVLNVGDPRPGQSVAVVGLGGVGMAAVITALTYRDVRVIGVDQLPEKLAAAQALGAHETYTPAQVAAAGIKAPVVIEAVGHPAALETAVALTAPGGRTITVGLPPPTARISLSPLGFVAEGRSLIGSYLGSAVPSRDIPRFVALWREGRLPVEALVSSSVRLGDINEAMDHLADGTAVRQLVDLA
;
A
#
# COMPACT_ATOMS: atom_id res chain seq x y z
N MET A 1 -20.44 -20.81 5.14
CA MET A 1 -19.23 -21.26 4.40
C MET A 1 -19.52 -21.28 2.91
N ILE A 2 -18.64 -20.71 2.07
CA ILE A 2 -18.72 -20.71 0.60
C ILE A 2 -17.40 -21.19 0.01
N GLN A 3 -17.44 -21.72 -1.23
CA GLN A 3 -16.24 -22.02 -2.01
C GLN A 3 -15.83 -20.79 -2.81
N ILE A 4 -14.54 -20.46 -2.77
CA ILE A 4 -13.94 -19.34 -3.49
C ILE A 4 -12.71 -19.79 -4.24
N GLN A 5 -12.29 -19.05 -5.28
CA GLN A 5 -10.96 -19.19 -5.85
C GLN A 5 -10.03 -18.19 -5.20
N GLY A 6 -8.80 -18.63 -4.85
CA GLY A 6 -7.81 -17.77 -4.23
C GLY A 6 -6.37 -18.15 -4.57
N ALA A 7 -5.50 -17.15 -4.59
CA ALA A 7 -4.06 -17.30 -4.84
C ALA A 7 -3.33 -17.53 -3.51
N VAL A 8 -2.96 -18.76 -3.24
CA VAL A 8 -2.35 -19.22 -2.00
C VAL A 8 -0.84 -19.39 -2.19
N LEU A 9 -0.06 -18.68 -1.39
CA LEU A 9 1.38 -18.87 -1.28
C LEU A 9 1.65 -20.14 -0.46
N GLU A 10 2.23 -21.15 -1.10
CA GLU A 10 2.50 -22.46 -0.50
C GLU A 10 3.85 -22.51 0.20
N ARG A 11 4.83 -21.78 -0.32
CA ARG A 11 6.21 -21.75 0.19
C ARG A 11 6.88 -20.41 -0.06
N ILE A 12 7.68 -19.99 0.90
CA ILE A 12 8.46 -18.76 0.83
C ILE A 12 9.85 -19.05 0.24
N GLY A 13 10.42 -18.08 -0.49
CA GLY A 13 11.80 -18.14 -0.99
C GLY A 13 12.00 -19.10 -2.16
N ALA A 14 10.97 -19.35 -2.96
CA ALA A 14 11.11 -20.09 -4.20
C ALA A 14 12.02 -19.32 -5.19
N PRO A 15 12.82 -20.03 -6.02
CA PRO A 15 13.68 -19.37 -6.99
C PRO A 15 12.88 -18.68 -8.09
N ARG A 16 13.44 -17.60 -8.64
CA ARG A 16 12.92 -16.94 -9.83
C ARG A 16 13.37 -17.71 -11.09
N PRO A 17 12.57 -17.61 -12.19
CA PRO A 17 11.31 -16.87 -12.29
C PRO A 17 10.15 -17.59 -11.60
N TYR A 18 9.23 -16.82 -11.00
CA TYR A 18 8.07 -17.37 -10.29
C TYR A 18 7.04 -18.01 -11.23
N SER A 19 7.01 -17.58 -12.48
CA SER A 19 6.24 -18.22 -13.55
C SER A 19 6.60 -19.70 -13.76
N GLU A 20 7.86 -20.10 -13.46
CA GLU A 20 8.34 -21.48 -13.52
C GLU A 20 8.22 -22.20 -12.17
N SER A 21 8.72 -21.58 -11.09
CA SER A 21 8.77 -22.18 -9.74
C SER A 21 7.41 -22.30 -9.04
N ARG A 22 6.45 -21.47 -9.47
CA ARG A 22 5.05 -21.43 -9.05
C ARG A 22 4.85 -21.53 -7.53
N PRO A 23 5.39 -20.61 -6.74
CA PRO A 23 5.19 -20.59 -5.29
C PRO A 23 3.74 -20.30 -4.90
N ILE A 24 2.97 -19.65 -5.77
CA ILE A 24 1.57 -19.29 -5.57
C ILE A 24 0.70 -20.20 -6.42
N SER A 25 -0.24 -20.90 -5.77
CA SER A 25 -1.23 -21.77 -6.42
C SER A 25 -2.60 -21.10 -6.40
N VAL A 26 -3.27 -21.03 -7.55
CA VAL A 26 -4.68 -20.63 -7.61
C VAL A 26 -5.53 -21.88 -7.43
N VAL A 27 -6.26 -21.93 -6.33
CA VAL A 27 -6.98 -23.11 -5.86
C VAL A 27 -8.35 -22.75 -5.31
N ASP A 28 -9.22 -23.74 -5.21
CA ASP A 28 -10.47 -23.63 -4.45
C ASP A 28 -10.18 -23.64 -2.95
N VAL A 29 -10.76 -22.67 -2.24
CA VAL A 29 -10.59 -22.44 -0.82
C VAL A 29 -11.98 -22.35 -0.18
N GLU A 30 -12.12 -22.97 0.99
CA GLU A 30 -13.31 -22.84 1.83
C GLU A 30 -13.20 -21.53 2.62
N LEU A 31 -14.18 -20.64 2.45
CA LEU A 31 -14.28 -19.39 3.19
C LEU A 31 -15.43 -19.50 4.20
N ASP A 32 -15.10 -19.42 5.48
CA ASP A 32 -16.09 -19.41 6.57
C ASP A 32 -16.99 -18.18 6.53
N ASP A 33 -18.14 -18.27 7.17
CA ASP A 33 -19.01 -17.13 7.37
C ASP A 33 -18.32 -16.06 8.25
N PRO A 34 -18.57 -14.76 7.96
CA PRO A 34 -18.05 -13.70 8.79
C PRO A 34 -18.65 -13.75 10.20
N ARG A 35 -17.87 -13.35 11.22
CA ARG A 35 -18.35 -13.14 12.60
C ARG A 35 -18.90 -11.73 12.78
N ASP A 36 -19.43 -11.41 13.96
CA ASP A 36 -20.17 -10.17 14.24
C ASP A 36 -19.46 -8.88 13.79
N ASP A 37 -18.13 -8.81 13.94
CA ASP A 37 -17.33 -7.66 13.53
C ASP A 37 -16.69 -7.79 12.14
N GLU A 38 -17.17 -8.74 11.35
CA GLU A 38 -16.60 -9.04 10.05
C GLU A 38 -17.62 -8.82 8.93
N LEU A 39 -17.10 -8.68 7.72
CA LEU A 39 -17.86 -8.52 6.48
C LEU A 39 -17.44 -9.60 5.49
N LEU A 40 -18.41 -10.13 4.74
CA LEU A 40 -18.15 -10.83 3.49
C LEU A 40 -18.15 -9.80 2.35
N VAL A 41 -17.06 -9.76 1.62
CA VAL A 41 -16.83 -8.84 0.51
C VAL A 41 -16.54 -9.65 -0.76
N ARG A 42 -17.33 -9.44 -1.82
CA ARG A 42 -17.00 -9.92 -3.16
C ARG A 42 -15.98 -8.96 -3.77
N ILE A 43 -14.80 -9.47 -4.05
CA ILE A 43 -13.70 -8.66 -4.58
C ILE A 43 -13.93 -8.37 -6.06
N GLU A 44 -13.75 -7.11 -6.46
CA GLU A 44 -13.83 -6.68 -7.84
C GLU A 44 -12.44 -6.54 -8.45
N THR A 45 -11.49 -5.98 -7.69
CA THR A 45 -10.13 -5.69 -8.16
C THR A 45 -9.16 -5.71 -6.99
N ALA A 46 -7.95 -6.24 -7.22
CA ALA A 46 -6.87 -6.21 -6.23
C ALA A 46 -5.56 -5.73 -6.86
N GLY A 47 -4.79 -4.92 -6.12
CA GLY A 47 -3.49 -4.42 -6.54
C GLY A 47 -2.34 -5.37 -6.16
N VAL A 48 -1.38 -5.57 -7.08
CA VAL A 48 -0.16 -6.32 -6.84
C VAL A 48 0.93 -5.37 -6.33
N CYS A 49 1.47 -5.66 -5.16
CA CYS A 49 2.37 -4.77 -4.44
C CYS A 49 3.68 -5.45 -4.01
N HIS A 50 4.75 -4.66 -3.84
CA HIS A 50 6.02 -5.16 -3.30
C HIS A 50 5.89 -5.79 -1.90
N SER A 51 4.85 -5.45 -1.12
CA SER A 51 4.60 -6.10 0.16
C SER A 51 4.18 -7.57 -0.01
N ASP A 52 3.45 -7.90 -1.10
CA ASP A 52 3.13 -9.29 -1.46
C ASP A 52 4.41 -10.01 -1.90
N LEU A 53 5.18 -9.39 -2.80
CA LEU A 53 6.46 -9.92 -3.28
C LEU A 53 7.44 -10.17 -2.12
N SER A 54 7.49 -9.30 -1.11
CA SER A 54 8.37 -9.45 0.05
C SER A 54 8.06 -10.68 0.89
N VAL A 55 6.85 -11.22 0.82
CA VAL A 55 6.50 -12.49 1.45
C VAL A 55 6.91 -13.65 0.54
N VAL A 56 6.68 -13.54 -0.76
CA VAL A 56 7.05 -14.57 -1.75
C VAL A 56 8.55 -14.83 -1.76
N ASP A 57 9.37 -13.77 -1.77
CA ASP A 57 10.84 -13.85 -1.84
C ASP A 57 11.52 -14.15 -0.49
N GLY A 58 10.78 -14.08 0.63
CA GLY A 58 11.27 -14.34 1.97
C GLY A 58 11.92 -13.15 2.69
N ASN A 59 11.96 -11.96 2.08
CA ASN A 59 12.40 -10.74 2.76
C ASN A 59 11.53 -10.39 3.97
N ARG A 60 10.27 -10.86 3.94
CA ARG A 60 9.32 -10.73 5.05
C ARG A 60 8.66 -12.06 5.34
N VAL A 61 9.21 -12.79 6.29
CA VAL A 61 8.72 -14.11 6.70
C VAL A 61 7.32 -13.99 7.32
N ARG A 62 6.39 -14.78 6.81
CA ARG A 62 5.01 -14.92 7.30
C ARG A 62 4.64 -16.40 7.40
N PRO A 63 3.62 -16.77 8.20
CA PRO A 63 3.13 -18.15 8.20
C PRO A 63 2.54 -18.52 6.82
N VAL A 64 2.80 -19.74 6.36
CA VAL A 64 2.23 -20.31 5.13
C VAL A 64 1.56 -21.66 5.46
N PRO A 65 0.56 -22.10 4.66
CA PRO A 65 0.04 -21.49 3.45
C PRO A 65 -0.70 -20.17 3.74
N MET A 66 -0.57 -19.16 2.85
CA MET A 66 -1.18 -17.84 3.04
C MET A 66 -1.87 -17.37 1.76
N LEU A 67 -3.12 -16.92 1.86
CA LEU A 67 -3.82 -16.28 0.75
C LEU A 67 -3.37 -14.83 0.65
N LEU A 68 -2.69 -14.48 -0.45
CA LEU A 68 -2.08 -13.16 -0.65
C LEU A 68 -3.09 -12.07 -1.04
N GLY A 69 -2.56 -10.86 -1.28
CA GLY A 69 -3.31 -9.65 -1.65
C GLY A 69 -3.73 -8.84 -0.43
N HIS A 70 -3.30 -7.57 -0.39
CA HIS A 70 -3.59 -6.68 0.74
C HIS A 70 -4.12 -5.31 0.31
N GLU A 71 -4.28 -5.12 -0.99
CA GLU A 71 -4.76 -3.91 -1.64
C GLU A 71 -5.92 -4.32 -2.55
N ALA A 72 -7.16 -4.06 -2.14
CA ALA A 72 -8.33 -4.51 -2.89
C ALA A 72 -9.53 -3.60 -2.70
N ALA A 73 -10.49 -3.72 -3.62
CA ALA A 73 -11.82 -3.16 -3.50
C ALA A 73 -12.87 -4.19 -3.91
N GLY A 74 -14.06 -4.09 -3.31
CA GLY A 74 -15.14 -5.00 -3.60
C GLY A 74 -16.47 -4.53 -3.04
N ILE A 75 -17.49 -5.35 -3.21
CA ILE A 75 -18.86 -5.10 -2.78
C ILE A 75 -19.16 -5.87 -1.50
N VAL A 76 -19.66 -5.19 -0.49
CA VAL A 76 -20.14 -5.83 0.74
C VAL A 76 -21.39 -6.65 0.43
N GLU A 77 -21.34 -7.94 0.69
CA GLU A 77 -22.45 -8.85 0.46
C GLU A 77 -23.22 -9.19 1.75
N ARG A 78 -22.50 -9.23 2.88
CA ARG A 78 -23.12 -9.64 4.14
C ARG A 78 -22.31 -9.16 5.36
N PHE A 79 -23.01 -8.82 6.44
CA PHE A 79 -22.45 -8.67 7.78
C PHE A 79 -22.48 -10.01 8.54
N GLY A 80 -21.53 -10.19 9.46
CA GLY A 80 -21.43 -11.43 10.21
C GLY A 80 -22.60 -11.70 11.16
N ASP A 81 -23.21 -10.67 11.67
CA ASP A 81 -24.42 -10.80 12.51
C ASP A 81 -25.73 -10.92 11.71
N GLY A 82 -25.65 -11.06 10.39
CA GLY A 82 -26.80 -11.15 9.49
C GLY A 82 -27.61 -9.87 9.34
N SER A 83 -27.17 -8.75 9.93
CA SER A 83 -27.80 -7.44 9.78
C SER A 83 -27.70 -6.94 8.34
N THR A 84 -28.71 -6.21 7.89
CA THR A 84 -28.68 -5.42 6.65
C THR A 84 -28.65 -3.92 6.94
N ALA A 85 -28.74 -3.54 8.21
CA ALA A 85 -28.69 -2.13 8.64
C ALA A 85 -27.29 -1.55 8.47
N GLU A 86 -27.23 -0.25 8.22
CA GLU A 86 -25.95 0.47 8.19
C GLU A 86 -25.21 0.34 9.52
N ARG A 87 -23.90 0.06 9.43
CA ARG A 87 -22.98 0.03 10.57
C ARG A 87 -21.70 0.76 10.23
N ASP A 88 -21.33 1.72 11.04
CA ASP A 88 -20.11 2.54 10.87
C ASP A 88 -20.02 3.15 9.45
N GLY A 89 -21.17 3.53 8.87
CA GLY A 89 -21.26 4.10 7.52
C GLY A 89 -21.20 3.09 6.38
N VAL A 90 -21.17 1.77 6.66
CA VAL A 90 -21.12 0.69 5.65
C VAL A 90 -22.49 0.00 5.55
N ARG A 91 -22.94 -0.33 4.34
CA ARG A 91 -24.16 -1.07 4.03
C ARG A 91 -23.86 -2.26 3.10
N VAL A 92 -24.71 -3.26 3.13
CA VAL A 92 -24.72 -4.30 2.09
C VAL A 92 -24.98 -3.63 0.73
N GLY A 93 -24.17 -4.00 -0.25
CA GLY A 93 -24.16 -3.41 -1.60
C GLY A 93 -23.23 -2.20 -1.78
N ASP A 94 -22.61 -1.70 -0.72
CA ASP A 94 -21.61 -0.65 -0.85
C ASP A 94 -20.30 -1.18 -1.42
N ARG A 95 -19.63 -0.36 -2.25
CA ARG A 95 -18.23 -0.57 -2.59
C ARG A 95 -17.36 -0.11 -1.44
N VAL A 96 -16.43 -0.98 -1.04
CA VAL A 96 -15.45 -0.68 0.01
C VAL A 96 -14.03 -0.80 -0.52
N VAL A 97 -13.18 0.07 -0.01
CA VAL A 97 -11.72 -0.06 -0.10
C VAL A 97 -11.27 -0.90 1.08
N LEU A 98 -10.49 -1.93 0.82
CA LEU A 98 -9.91 -2.78 1.85
C LEU A 98 -8.52 -2.26 2.23
N VAL A 99 -8.30 -2.10 3.53
CA VAL A 99 -7.09 -1.52 4.09
C VAL A 99 -6.35 -2.56 4.92
N PHE A 100 -5.08 -2.73 4.65
CA PHE A 100 -4.24 -3.78 5.24
C PHE A 100 -3.88 -3.56 6.71
N LEU A 101 -4.12 -2.39 7.28
CA LEU A 101 -3.93 -2.12 8.69
C LEU A 101 -5.24 -1.64 9.32
N PRO A 102 -6.05 -2.55 9.88
CA PRO A 102 -7.27 -2.17 10.61
C PRO A 102 -6.92 -1.34 11.85
N ARG A 103 -7.75 -0.36 12.18
CA ARG A 103 -7.62 0.44 13.39
C ARG A 103 -8.70 0.04 14.39
N CYS A 104 -8.30 -0.55 15.53
CA CYS A 104 -9.24 -0.99 16.56
C CYS A 104 -10.02 0.17 17.21
N GLY A 105 -9.53 1.41 17.09
CA GLY A 105 -10.18 2.62 17.61
C GLY A 105 -9.93 2.94 19.08
N HIS A 106 -9.42 2.01 19.88
CA HIS A 106 -9.31 2.16 21.34
C HIS A 106 -7.89 1.95 21.93
N CYS A 107 -6.90 1.49 21.17
CA CYS A 107 -5.52 1.39 21.65
C CYS A 107 -4.82 2.77 21.63
N THR A 108 -3.74 2.90 22.43
CA THR A 108 -2.95 4.13 22.51
C THR A 108 -2.47 4.59 21.13
N ALA A 109 -2.04 3.66 20.28
CA ALA A 109 -1.63 3.98 18.92
C ALA A 109 -2.78 4.57 18.06
N CYS A 110 -4.01 4.10 18.22
CA CYS A 110 -5.15 4.68 17.52
C CYS A 110 -5.46 6.12 17.95
N ALA A 111 -5.13 6.51 19.18
CA ALA A 111 -5.29 7.88 19.67
C ALA A 111 -4.28 8.88 19.04
N THR A 112 -3.24 8.40 18.33
CA THR A 112 -2.23 9.27 17.70
C THR A 112 -2.61 9.78 16.32
N GLU A 113 -3.87 9.61 15.89
CA GLU A 113 -4.39 10.08 14.59
C GLU A 113 -3.57 9.61 13.37
N GLY A 114 -3.00 8.41 13.43
CA GLY A 114 -2.24 7.80 12.34
C GLY A 114 -0.72 7.86 12.50
N LEU A 115 -0.20 8.60 13.49
CA LEU A 115 1.25 8.70 13.70
C LEU A 115 1.88 7.33 13.99
N THR A 116 1.19 6.49 14.75
CA THR A 116 1.64 5.12 15.03
C THR A 116 0.64 4.09 14.52
N PRO A 117 1.11 2.92 14.03
CA PRO A 117 0.25 1.84 13.58
C PRO A 117 -0.54 1.21 14.73
N CYS A 118 -1.77 0.80 14.47
CA CYS A 118 -2.62 0.11 15.44
C CYS A 118 -1.93 -1.15 16.00
N GLU A 119 -1.76 -1.24 17.30
CA GLU A 119 -1.05 -2.37 17.96
C GLU A 119 -1.77 -3.71 17.76
N PRO A 120 -3.09 -3.85 18.06
CA PRO A 120 -3.82 -5.09 17.80
C PRO A 120 -3.87 -5.45 16.31
N GLY A 121 -4.03 -4.45 15.41
CA GLY A 121 -4.01 -4.67 13.97
C GLY A 121 -2.65 -5.19 13.48
N SER A 122 -1.56 -4.63 13.97
CA SER A 122 -0.20 -5.09 13.64
C SER A 122 0.06 -6.50 14.17
N ALA A 123 -0.40 -6.82 15.39
CA ALA A 123 -0.28 -8.16 15.96
C ALA A 123 -1.04 -9.20 15.14
N ALA A 124 -2.28 -8.92 14.77
CA ALA A 124 -3.09 -9.79 13.91
C ALA A 124 -2.43 -10.02 12.54
N ASN A 125 -1.93 -8.97 11.91
CA ASN A 125 -1.21 -9.04 10.64
C ASN A 125 0.05 -9.92 10.73
N ASN A 126 0.79 -9.84 11.82
CA ASN A 126 1.99 -10.66 12.03
C ASN A 126 1.63 -12.14 12.25
N ALA A 127 0.52 -12.40 12.91
CA ALA A 127 0.01 -13.76 13.14
C ALA A 127 -0.69 -14.38 11.92
N GLY A 128 -0.98 -13.60 10.87
CA GLY A 128 -1.75 -14.06 9.72
C GLY A 128 -3.22 -14.30 10.04
N THR A 129 -3.80 -13.50 10.93
CA THR A 129 -5.20 -13.59 11.37
C THR A 129 -5.95 -12.29 11.07
N LEU A 130 -7.26 -12.29 11.22
CA LEU A 130 -8.08 -11.08 11.23
C LEU A 130 -7.92 -10.32 12.56
N LEU A 131 -8.25 -9.02 12.59
CA LEU A 131 -8.37 -8.26 13.82
C LEU A 131 -9.44 -8.92 14.72
N GLY A 132 -9.12 -9.13 16.01
CA GLY A 132 -9.94 -9.93 16.89
C GLY A 132 -9.58 -11.42 16.90
N GLY A 133 -8.65 -11.83 16.05
CA GLY A 133 -8.13 -13.20 15.96
C GLY A 133 -8.95 -14.12 15.05
N GLY A 134 -8.37 -15.28 14.78
CA GLY A 134 -8.99 -16.33 14.00
C GLY A 134 -8.70 -16.24 12.49
N ILE A 135 -8.92 -17.38 11.84
CA ILE A 135 -8.76 -17.63 10.42
C ILE A 135 -10.13 -17.97 9.87
N ARG A 136 -10.44 -17.55 8.64
CA ARG A 136 -11.69 -17.84 7.91
C ARG A 136 -11.46 -18.64 6.63
N LEU A 137 -10.21 -18.95 6.32
CA LEU A 137 -9.78 -19.61 5.09
C LEU A 137 -9.28 -21.00 5.42
N HIS A 138 -9.77 -22.01 4.70
CA HIS A 138 -9.41 -23.41 4.92
C HIS A 138 -9.26 -24.16 3.59
N ARG A 139 -8.44 -25.19 3.58
CA ARG A 139 -8.35 -26.19 2.52
C ARG A 139 -8.34 -27.58 3.17
N HIS A 140 -9.37 -28.37 2.91
CA HIS A 140 -9.55 -29.68 3.56
C HIS A 140 -9.48 -29.62 5.11
N ARG A 141 -10.06 -28.57 5.70
CA ARG A 141 -10.03 -28.21 7.15
C ARG A 141 -8.69 -27.68 7.66
N ASP A 142 -7.61 -27.69 6.87
CA ASP A 142 -6.34 -27.06 7.25
C ASP A 142 -6.43 -25.54 7.08
N PRO A 143 -5.96 -24.75 8.03
CA PRO A 143 -6.05 -23.30 7.96
C PRO A 143 -5.14 -22.72 6.87
N ILE A 144 -5.63 -21.70 6.16
CA ILE A 144 -4.85 -20.84 5.29
C ILE A 144 -4.80 -19.45 5.94
N TYR A 145 -3.60 -18.94 6.17
CA TYR A 145 -3.41 -17.66 6.85
C TYR A 145 -3.86 -16.46 6.01
N HIS A 146 -4.33 -15.42 6.69
CA HIS A 146 -4.69 -14.16 6.07
C HIS A 146 -3.47 -13.28 5.82
N HIS A 147 -3.35 -12.73 4.59
CA HIS A 147 -2.35 -11.71 4.30
C HIS A 147 -2.88 -10.33 4.70
N LEU A 148 -2.31 -9.80 5.77
CA LEU A 148 -2.57 -8.46 6.28
C LEU A 148 -4.08 -8.15 6.49
N GLY A 149 -4.83 -9.17 6.92
CA GLY A 149 -6.26 -9.04 7.23
C GLY A 149 -7.19 -8.78 6.04
N VAL A 150 -6.68 -8.88 4.79
CA VAL A 150 -7.43 -8.65 3.55
C VAL A 150 -7.55 -9.90 2.71
N SER A 151 -6.42 -10.53 2.32
CA SER A 151 -6.40 -11.70 1.42
C SER A 151 -7.17 -11.47 0.12
N GLY A 152 -6.84 -10.37 -0.57
CA GLY A 152 -7.62 -9.85 -1.70
C GLY A 152 -7.40 -10.56 -3.04
N PHE A 153 -6.41 -11.46 -3.17
CA PHE A 153 -6.24 -12.25 -4.40
C PHE A 153 -7.18 -13.45 -4.41
N ALA A 154 -8.46 -13.17 -4.25
CA ALA A 154 -9.53 -14.16 -4.24
C ALA A 154 -10.84 -13.54 -4.72
N THR A 155 -11.80 -14.37 -5.14
CA THR A 155 -13.12 -13.89 -5.57
C THR A 155 -13.92 -13.26 -4.43
N HIS A 156 -13.70 -13.72 -3.19
CA HIS A 156 -14.32 -13.14 -1.97
C HIS A 156 -13.31 -13.13 -0.83
N ALA A 157 -13.53 -12.25 0.11
CA ALA A 157 -12.79 -12.17 1.36
C ALA A 157 -13.74 -11.93 2.54
N VAL A 158 -13.38 -12.50 3.69
CA VAL A 158 -13.92 -12.07 4.98
C VAL A 158 -12.88 -11.18 5.62
N VAL A 159 -13.30 -9.96 5.99
CA VAL A 159 -12.44 -8.94 6.59
C VAL A 159 -13.07 -8.38 7.84
N ASN A 160 -12.26 -7.90 8.78
CA ASN A 160 -12.80 -7.11 9.89
C ASN A 160 -13.35 -5.77 9.37
N ARG A 161 -14.47 -5.29 9.94
CA ARG A 161 -15.11 -4.01 9.53
C ARG A 161 -14.13 -2.83 9.58
N ALA A 162 -13.20 -2.83 10.52
CA ALA A 162 -12.18 -1.79 10.64
C ALA A 162 -11.16 -1.76 9.46
N SER A 163 -11.18 -2.79 8.60
CA SER A 163 -10.40 -2.84 7.35
C SER A 163 -11.17 -2.33 6.14
N ALA A 164 -12.46 -2.00 6.26
CA ALA A 164 -13.32 -1.62 5.14
C ALA A 164 -13.73 -0.16 5.24
N VAL A 165 -13.45 0.62 4.19
CA VAL A 165 -13.86 2.02 4.09
C VAL A 165 -14.78 2.18 2.89
N PRO A 166 -16.05 2.59 3.10
CA PRO A 166 -16.98 2.76 2.01
C PRO A 166 -16.59 3.92 1.10
N VAL A 167 -16.77 3.72 -0.20
CA VAL A 167 -16.59 4.75 -1.22
C VAL A 167 -17.83 4.87 -2.08
N PRO A 168 -18.11 6.08 -2.62
CA PRO A 168 -19.25 6.26 -3.51
C PRO A 168 -19.17 5.35 -4.75
N ARG A 169 -20.34 4.96 -5.28
CA ARG A 169 -20.46 4.01 -6.41
C ARG A 169 -19.84 4.48 -7.72
N ASP A 170 -19.65 5.78 -7.88
CA ASP A 170 -19.01 6.40 -9.04
C ASP A 170 -17.48 6.23 -9.02
N VAL A 171 -16.89 5.85 -7.88
CA VAL A 171 -15.46 5.49 -7.82
C VAL A 171 -15.27 4.10 -8.43
N PRO A 172 -14.55 3.97 -9.58
CA PRO A 172 -14.38 2.67 -10.23
C PRO A 172 -13.57 1.69 -9.36
N PRO A 173 -13.77 0.36 -9.50
CA PRO A 173 -13.08 -0.64 -8.67
C PRO A 173 -11.56 -0.52 -8.74
N HIS A 174 -10.98 -0.28 -9.91
CA HIS A 174 -9.53 -0.12 -10.10
C HIS A 174 -8.96 1.13 -9.39
N VAL A 175 -9.72 2.22 -9.31
CA VAL A 175 -9.35 3.39 -8.51
C VAL A 175 -9.47 3.06 -7.02
N ALA A 176 -10.61 2.49 -6.62
CA ALA A 176 -10.88 2.14 -5.23
C ALA A 176 -9.80 1.22 -4.64
N ALA A 177 -9.38 0.17 -5.37
CA ALA A 177 -8.34 -0.75 -4.92
C ALA A 177 -7.04 -0.02 -4.56
N LEU A 178 -6.58 0.92 -5.40
CA LEU A 178 -5.33 1.65 -5.19
C LEU A 178 -5.37 2.63 -4.01
N LEU A 179 -6.57 3.04 -3.58
CA LEU A 179 -6.72 3.92 -2.41
C LEU A 179 -6.30 3.22 -1.11
N GLY A 180 -6.40 1.87 -1.02
CA GLY A 180 -6.17 1.12 0.22
C GLY A 180 -4.71 0.96 0.64
N CYS A 181 -3.77 1.10 -0.28
CA CYS A 181 -2.34 0.91 0.00
C CYS A 181 -1.48 2.00 -0.64
N ALA A 182 -1.33 2.00 -1.98
CA ALA A 182 -0.39 2.89 -2.67
C ALA A 182 -0.69 4.36 -2.41
N VAL A 183 -1.95 4.77 -2.58
CA VAL A 183 -2.37 6.18 -2.41
C VAL A 183 -2.37 6.57 -0.94
N LEU A 184 -2.90 5.74 -0.03
CA LEU A 184 -2.79 6.02 1.41
C LEU A 184 -1.35 6.17 1.86
N THR A 185 -0.43 5.32 1.38
CA THR A 185 0.97 5.34 1.82
C THR A 185 1.71 6.54 1.24
N GLY A 186 1.77 6.67 -0.07
CA GLY A 186 2.50 7.74 -0.75
C GLY A 186 1.84 9.09 -0.57
N GLY A 187 0.54 9.15 -0.85
CA GLY A 187 -0.24 10.38 -0.70
C GLY A 187 -0.37 10.80 0.75
N GLY A 188 -0.60 9.87 1.68
CA GLY A 188 -0.66 10.13 3.11
C GLY A 188 0.67 10.68 3.66
N ALA A 189 1.81 10.17 3.20
CA ALA A 189 3.11 10.73 3.56
C ALA A 189 3.23 12.20 3.19
N VAL A 190 2.68 12.60 2.04
CA VAL A 190 2.64 14.00 1.61
C VAL A 190 1.63 14.81 2.43
N LEU A 191 0.37 14.32 2.56
CA LEU A 191 -0.71 15.06 3.22
C LEU A 191 -0.55 15.17 4.74
N ASN A 192 -0.17 14.06 5.40
CA ASN A 192 -0.22 13.96 6.86
C ASN A 192 1.11 14.29 7.54
N VAL A 193 2.24 14.15 6.82
CA VAL A 193 3.58 14.35 7.39
C VAL A 193 4.37 15.41 6.64
N GLY A 194 4.32 15.38 5.32
CA GLY A 194 5.02 16.31 4.44
C GLY A 194 4.49 17.72 4.56
N ASP A 195 3.19 17.86 4.40
CA ASP A 195 2.43 19.12 4.43
C ASP A 195 3.21 20.28 3.77
N PRO A 196 3.52 20.18 2.47
CA PRO A 196 4.33 21.18 1.79
C PRO A 196 3.57 22.51 1.65
N ARG A 197 4.28 23.61 1.86
CA ARG A 197 3.73 24.97 1.74
C ARG A 197 3.96 25.54 0.34
N PRO A 198 3.15 26.48 -0.12
CA PRO A 198 3.40 27.20 -1.37
C PRO A 198 4.85 27.71 -1.45
N GLY A 199 5.46 27.57 -2.63
CA GLY A 199 6.87 27.93 -2.88
C GLY A 199 7.89 26.86 -2.45
N GLN A 200 7.46 25.77 -1.82
CA GLN A 200 8.36 24.69 -1.44
C GLN A 200 8.51 23.64 -2.55
N SER A 201 9.56 22.82 -2.43
CA SER A 201 9.73 21.61 -3.25
C SER A 201 9.52 20.34 -2.44
N VAL A 202 8.96 19.33 -3.11
CA VAL A 202 8.85 17.95 -2.64
C VAL A 202 9.70 17.08 -3.54
N ALA A 203 10.65 16.35 -2.97
CA ALA A 203 11.39 15.33 -3.70
C ALA A 203 10.88 13.94 -3.31
N VAL A 204 10.71 13.07 -4.29
CA VAL A 204 10.29 11.68 -4.10
C VAL A 204 11.38 10.76 -4.60
N VAL A 205 11.95 9.96 -3.71
CA VAL A 205 13.00 8.97 -3.99
C VAL A 205 12.36 7.58 -4.07
N GLY A 206 12.44 6.98 -5.27
CA GLY A 206 11.74 5.75 -5.61
C GLY A 206 10.38 6.01 -6.26
N LEU A 207 10.30 5.77 -7.56
CA LEU A 207 9.12 6.04 -8.40
C LEU A 207 8.36 4.75 -8.76
N GLY A 208 8.18 3.87 -7.76
CA GLY A 208 7.22 2.76 -7.82
C GLY A 208 5.81 3.25 -7.51
N GLY A 209 4.85 2.33 -7.33
CA GLY A 209 3.44 2.69 -7.10
C GLY A 209 3.21 3.66 -5.94
N VAL A 210 3.92 3.48 -4.81
CA VAL A 210 3.83 4.38 -3.65
C VAL A 210 4.46 5.74 -3.95
N GLY A 211 5.64 5.75 -4.60
CA GLY A 211 6.31 7.01 -4.95
C GLY A 211 5.54 7.81 -5.99
N MET A 212 4.99 7.16 -7.01
CA MET A 212 4.13 7.83 -7.99
C MET A 212 2.85 8.40 -7.35
N ALA A 213 2.25 7.69 -6.37
CA ALA A 213 1.15 8.21 -5.58
C ALA A 213 1.55 9.45 -4.77
N ALA A 214 2.77 9.50 -4.23
CA ALA A 214 3.30 10.68 -3.58
C ALA A 214 3.50 11.84 -4.59
N VAL A 215 4.01 11.55 -5.80
CA VAL A 215 4.17 12.55 -6.88
C VAL A 215 2.82 13.19 -7.24
N ILE A 216 1.82 12.39 -7.62
CA ILE A 216 0.50 12.92 -8.01
C ILE A 216 -0.19 13.66 -6.85
N THR A 217 0.04 13.24 -5.60
CA THR A 217 -0.51 13.93 -4.44
C THR A 217 0.21 15.26 -4.19
N ALA A 218 1.54 15.32 -4.30
CA ALA A 218 2.28 16.57 -4.16
C ALA A 218 1.89 17.59 -5.23
N LEU A 219 1.54 17.15 -6.44
CA LEU A 219 1.04 18.00 -7.52
C LEU A 219 -0.35 18.62 -7.24
N THR A 220 -1.10 18.11 -6.26
CA THR A 220 -2.37 18.73 -5.85
C THR A 220 -2.18 20.01 -5.06
N TYR A 221 -0.98 20.25 -4.50
CA TYR A 221 -0.67 21.47 -3.76
C TYR A 221 -0.36 22.62 -4.70
N ARG A 222 -0.90 23.78 -4.38
CA ARG A 222 -0.65 24.99 -5.15
C ARG A 222 0.79 25.45 -4.96
N ASP A 223 1.46 25.79 -6.07
CA ASP A 223 2.81 26.38 -6.06
C ASP A 223 3.85 25.51 -5.33
N VAL A 224 3.75 24.17 -5.53
CA VAL A 224 4.72 23.20 -5.03
C VAL A 224 5.47 22.58 -6.22
N ARG A 225 6.79 22.64 -6.19
CA ARG A 225 7.66 22.01 -7.19
C ARG A 225 7.90 20.56 -6.81
N VAL A 226 7.61 19.62 -7.71
CA VAL A 226 7.75 18.17 -7.48
C VAL A 226 8.96 17.63 -8.25
N ILE A 227 9.84 16.91 -7.57
CA ILE A 227 11.09 16.34 -8.09
C ILE A 227 11.05 14.83 -7.90
N GLY A 228 11.16 14.08 -9.01
CA GLY A 228 11.23 12.62 -8.99
C GLY A 228 12.67 12.13 -9.03
N VAL A 229 13.00 11.11 -8.22
CA VAL A 229 14.34 10.48 -8.21
C VAL A 229 14.20 8.97 -8.29
N ASP A 230 14.76 8.36 -9.35
CA ASP A 230 14.81 6.89 -9.54
C ASP A 230 16.05 6.50 -10.35
N GLN A 231 16.43 5.24 -10.30
CA GLN A 231 17.54 4.71 -11.12
C GLN A 231 17.10 4.39 -12.55
N LEU A 232 15.84 4.05 -12.76
CA LEU A 232 15.28 3.55 -14.00
C LEU A 232 14.75 4.70 -14.88
N PRO A 233 15.30 4.90 -16.09
CA PRO A 233 14.90 6.00 -16.99
C PRO A 233 13.42 5.98 -17.33
N GLU A 234 12.80 4.81 -17.48
CA GLU A 234 11.38 4.65 -17.78
C GLU A 234 10.50 5.17 -16.63
N LYS A 235 10.92 5.02 -15.37
CA LYS A 235 10.20 5.56 -14.21
C LYS A 235 10.36 7.08 -14.10
N LEU A 236 11.53 7.61 -14.46
CA LEU A 236 11.74 9.05 -14.54
C LEU A 236 10.83 9.67 -15.60
N ALA A 237 10.75 9.06 -16.79
CA ALA A 237 9.87 9.49 -17.87
C ALA A 237 8.38 9.42 -17.46
N ALA A 238 7.97 8.34 -16.78
CA ALA A 238 6.60 8.18 -16.28
C ALA A 238 6.23 9.26 -15.25
N ALA A 239 7.12 9.57 -14.30
CA ALA A 239 6.89 10.64 -13.34
C ALA A 239 6.78 12.02 -14.02
N GLN A 240 7.59 12.27 -15.04
CA GLN A 240 7.52 13.50 -15.84
C GLN A 240 6.21 13.59 -16.62
N ALA A 241 5.76 12.48 -17.20
CA ALA A 241 4.46 12.41 -17.88
C ALA A 241 3.27 12.66 -16.93
N LEU A 242 3.40 12.30 -15.65
CA LEU A 242 2.43 12.60 -14.59
C LEU A 242 2.48 14.07 -14.11
N GLY A 243 3.47 14.85 -14.55
CA GLY A 243 3.59 16.26 -14.23
C GLY A 243 4.70 16.60 -13.22
N ALA A 244 5.58 15.65 -12.85
CA ALA A 244 6.76 16.00 -12.08
C ALA A 244 7.58 17.07 -12.82
N HIS A 245 7.95 18.13 -12.12
CA HIS A 245 8.61 19.29 -12.70
C HIS A 245 10.04 18.96 -13.16
N GLU A 246 10.68 18.04 -12.44
CA GLU A 246 12.03 17.58 -12.71
C GLU A 246 12.19 16.13 -12.30
N THR A 247 13.07 15.42 -13.00
CA THR A 247 13.41 14.04 -12.68
C THR A 247 14.91 13.82 -12.80
N TYR A 248 15.48 13.01 -11.90
CA TYR A 248 16.91 12.78 -11.81
C TYR A 248 17.23 11.35 -11.39
N THR A 249 18.38 10.85 -11.84
CA THR A 249 18.99 9.69 -11.17
C THR A 249 19.61 10.13 -9.84
N PRO A 250 19.87 9.19 -8.89
CA PRO A 250 20.56 9.51 -7.64
C PRO A 250 21.91 10.21 -7.84
N ALA A 251 22.66 9.84 -8.87
CA ALA A 251 23.93 10.46 -9.20
C ALA A 251 23.76 11.91 -9.70
N GLN A 252 22.78 12.15 -10.58
CA GLN A 252 22.48 13.47 -11.12
C GLN A 252 22.02 14.45 -10.03
N VAL A 253 21.10 14.00 -9.15
CA VAL A 253 20.59 14.88 -8.08
C VAL A 253 21.68 15.25 -7.07
N ALA A 254 22.61 14.32 -6.80
CA ALA A 254 23.76 14.58 -5.93
C ALA A 254 24.73 15.59 -6.59
N ALA A 255 25.06 15.39 -7.88
CA ALA A 255 25.95 16.29 -8.63
C ALA A 255 25.37 17.71 -8.78
N ALA A 256 24.06 17.82 -8.97
CA ALA A 256 23.36 19.09 -9.07
C ALA A 256 23.19 19.81 -7.72
N GLY A 257 23.50 19.17 -6.59
CA GLY A 257 23.35 19.73 -5.25
C GLY A 257 21.92 20.11 -4.87
N ILE A 258 20.93 19.42 -5.46
CA ILE A 258 19.52 19.71 -5.25
C ILE A 258 19.13 19.42 -3.80
N LYS A 259 18.33 20.33 -3.21
CA LYS A 259 17.77 20.21 -1.88
C LYS A 259 16.27 20.50 -1.90
N ALA A 260 15.52 19.74 -1.09
CA ALA A 260 14.08 19.92 -0.91
C ALA A 260 13.72 19.96 0.59
N PRO A 261 12.81 20.86 1.01
CA PRO A 261 12.32 20.90 2.39
C PRO A 261 11.53 19.63 2.80
N VAL A 262 10.90 18.97 1.84
CA VAL A 262 10.16 17.73 2.05
C VAL A 262 10.71 16.67 1.11
N VAL A 263 11.14 15.54 1.67
CA VAL A 263 11.65 14.40 0.89
C VAL A 263 10.91 13.14 1.31
N ILE A 264 10.29 12.46 0.35
CA ILE A 264 9.61 11.17 0.56
C ILE A 264 10.53 10.06 0.04
N GLU A 265 10.86 9.08 0.88
CA GLU A 265 11.58 7.87 0.50
C GLU A 265 10.59 6.70 0.41
N ALA A 266 10.48 6.08 -0.77
CA ALA A 266 9.49 5.05 -1.07
C ALA A 266 10.10 3.76 -1.69
N VAL A 267 11.40 3.53 -1.49
CA VAL A 267 12.11 2.33 -1.98
C VAL A 267 12.21 1.25 -0.92
N GLY A 268 12.55 1.65 0.32
CA GLY A 268 12.89 0.73 1.40
C GLY A 268 14.28 0.10 1.27
N HIS A 269 15.24 0.84 0.72
CA HIS A 269 16.63 0.41 0.59
C HIS A 269 17.57 1.41 1.28
N PRO A 270 18.62 0.94 2.01
CA PRO A 270 19.54 1.82 2.73
C PRO A 270 20.08 2.98 1.89
N ALA A 271 20.61 2.72 0.71
CA ALA A 271 21.17 3.74 -0.16
C ALA A 271 20.13 4.77 -0.65
N ALA A 272 18.87 4.36 -0.82
CA ALA A 272 17.79 5.27 -1.17
C ALA A 272 17.44 6.21 -0.01
N LEU A 273 17.41 5.68 1.22
CA LEU A 273 17.18 6.49 2.42
C LEU A 273 18.35 7.46 2.69
N GLU A 274 19.59 7.02 2.50
CA GLU A 274 20.77 7.89 2.59
C GLU A 274 20.72 9.01 1.54
N THR A 275 20.31 8.69 0.30
CA THR A 275 20.06 9.66 -0.77
C THR A 275 18.97 10.66 -0.36
N ALA A 276 17.85 10.19 0.18
CA ALA A 276 16.75 11.04 0.63
C ALA A 276 17.17 11.99 1.74
N VAL A 277 17.93 11.51 2.73
CA VAL A 277 18.48 12.36 3.80
C VAL A 277 19.47 13.39 3.23
N ALA A 278 20.31 12.99 2.28
CA ALA A 278 21.24 13.90 1.62
C ALA A 278 20.52 15.01 0.82
N LEU A 279 19.37 14.71 0.22
CA LEU A 279 18.50 15.65 -0.50
C LEU A 279 17.76 16.62 0.41
N THR A 280 17.60 16.29 1.69
CA THR A 280 16.82 17.14 2.60
C THR A 280 17.52 18.46 2.87
N ALA A 281 16.83 19.57 2.66
CA ALA A 281 17.32 20.91 2.93
C ALA A 281 17.48 21.17 4.45
N PRO A 282 18.29 22.15 4.87
CA PRO A 282 18.28 22.62 6.26
C PRO A 282 16.86 22.98 6.72
N GLY A 283 16.50 22.56 7.94
CA GLY A 283 15.15 22.70 8.50
C GLY A 283 14.10 21.77 7.87
N GLY A 284 14.50 20.95 6.89
CA GLY A 284 13.60 20.03 6.18
C GLY A 284 13.40 18.70 6.87
N ARG A 285 12.56 17.88 6.24
CA ARG A 285 12.19 16.55 6.74
C ARG A 285 12.29 15.47 5.65
N THR A 286 12.94 14.35 6.01
CA THR A 286 12.89 13.09 5.27
C THR A 286 11.80 12.22 5.85
N ILE A 287 10.88 11.74 5.02
CA ILE A 287 9.77 10.86 5.42
C ILE A 287 9.99 9.52 4.71
N THR A 288 10.26 8.46 5.47
CA THR A 288 10.46 7.13 4.90
C THR A 288 9.19 6.30 5.05
N VAL A 289 8.70 5.77 3.94
CA VAL A 289 7.56 4.85 3.85
C VAL A 289 7.98 3.49 3.30
N GLY A 290 9.17 3.40 2.73
CA GLY A 290 9.74 2.17 2.24
C GLY A 290 10.02 1.18 3.38
N LEU A 291 9.82 -0.11 3.13
CA LEU A 291 9.98 -1.15 4.13
C LEU A 291 11.21 -2.02 3.80
N PRO A 292 12.38 -1.74 4.38
CA PRO A 292 13.59 -2.54 4.17
C PRO A 292 13.52 -3.89 4.90
N PRO A 293 14.42 -4.84 4.56
CA PRO A 293 14.64 -6.03 5.36
C PRO A 293 15.01 -5.67 6.82
N PRO A 294 14.63 -6.47 7.82
CA PRO A 294 14.91 -6.17 9.24
C PRO A 294 16.38 -6.00 9.58
N THR A 295 17.28 -6.60 8.78
CA THR A 295 18.72 -6.54 8.95
C THR A 295 19.38 -5.32 8.31
N ALA A 296 18.63 -4.55 7.51
CA ALA A 296 19.15 -3.37 6.84
C ALA A 296 19.67 -2.32 7.84
N ARG A 297 20.75 -1.66 7.46
CA ARG A 297 21.39 -0.59 8.27
C ARG A 297 21.72 0.59 7.35
N ILE A 298 21.67 1.79 7.90
CA ILE A 298 22.03 3.04 7.24
C ILE A 298 23.16 3.73 7.99
N SER A 299 23.96 4.52 7.29
CA SER A 299 25.01 5.35 7.87
C SER A 299 24.68 6.83 7.69
N LEU A 300 24.39 7.53 8.77
CA LEU A 300 24.03 8.94 8.76
C LEU A 300 24.92 9.72 9.72
N SER A 301 25.26 10.97 9.35
CA SER A 301 25.99 11.90 10.23
C SER A 301 25.02 12.55 11.23
N PRO A 302 25.16 12.32 12.55
CA PRO A 302 24.32 12.98 13.55
C PRO A 302 24.46 14.51 13.53
N LEU A 303 25.67 15.03 13.22
CA LEU A 303 25.93 16.46 13.18
C LEU A 303 25.02 17.19 12.19
N GLY A 304 24.75 16.58 11.01
CA GLY A 304 23.87 17.17 10.02
C GLY A 304 22.43 17.37 10.53
N PHE A 305 21.93 16.49 11.39
CA PHE A 305 20.61 16.65 12.01
C PHE A 305 20.61 17.84 13.00
N VAL A 306 21.60 17.94 13.85
CA VAL A 306 21.67 19.00 14.87
C VAL A 306 21.97 20.36 14.24
N ALA A 307 23.02 20.44 13.41
CA ALA A 307 23.50 21.72 12.85
C ALA A 307 22.54 22.33 11.83
N GLU A 308 21.76 21.50 11.13
CA GLU A 308 20.86 21.95 10.08
C GLU A 308 19.37 21.79 10.46
N GLY A 309 19.06 21.29 11.65
CA GLY A 309 17.68 21.13 12.13
C GLY A 309 16.85 20.17 11.28
N ARG A 310 17.46 19.15 10.65
CA ARG A 310 16.76 18.16 9.82
C ARG A 310 15.99 17.15 10.66
N SER A 311 14.97 16.53 10.08
CA SER A 311 14.21 15.45 10.69
C SER A 311 14.19 14.22 9.79
N LEU A 312 14.26 13.02 10.39
CA LEU A 312 13.97 11.75 9.75
C LEU A 312 12.75 11.13 10.44
N ILE A 313 11.70 10.88 9.69
CA ILE A 313 10.38 10.48 10.19
C ILE A 313 9.96 9.19 9.49
N GLY A 314 9.67 8.15 10.28
CA GLY A 314 9.01 6.95 9.76
C GLY A 314 7.51 7.18 9.60
N SER A 315 6.93 6.72 8.49
CA SER A 315 5.50 6.90 8.21
C SER A 315 4.90 5.60 7.67
N TYR A 316 4.33 4.79 8.55
CA TYR A 316 3.66 3.56 8.16
C TYR A 316 2.27 3.87 7.60
N LEU A 317 1.93 3.30 6.42
CA LEU A 317 0.68 3.60 5.69
C LEU A 317 0.46 5.11 5.47
N GLY A 318 1.54 5.89 5.31
CA GLY A 318 1.44 7.35 5.12
C GLY A 318 0.92 8.10 6.36
N SER A 319 1.07 7.54 7.58
CA SER A 319 0.48 8.07 8.82
C SER A 319 -1.01 8.36 8.67
N ALA A 320 -1.71 7.51 7.91
CA ALA A 320 -3.10 7.70 7.56
C ALA A 320 -4.07 7.14 8.61
N VAL A 321 -5.22 7.78 8.70
CA VAL A 321 -6.45 7.23 9.27
C VAL A 321 -7.37 6.92 8.08
N PRO A 322 -7.53 5.65 7.67
CA PRO A 322 -8.21 5.31 6.42
C PRO A 322 -9.60 5.92 6.25
N SER A 323 -10.44 5.88 7.30
CA SER A 323 -11.79 6.45 7.28
C SER A 323 -11.82 7.97 7.12
N ARG A 324 -10.74 8.68 7.49
CA ARG A 324 -10.57 10.12 7.29
C ARG A 324 -9.98 10.43 5.91
N ASP A 325 -8.95 9.68 5.51
CA ASP A 325 -8.08 10.07 4.40
C ASP A 325 -8.55 9.53 3.05
N ILE A 326 -9.16 8.33 2.99
CA ILE A 326 -9.75 7.81 1.74
C ILE A 326 -10.80 8.76 1.16
N PRO A 327 -11.77 9.29 1.94
CA PRO A 327 -12.70 10.30 1.43
C PRO A 327 -12.03 11.56 0.89
N ARG A 328 -10.90 12.00 1.47
CA ARG A 328 -10.11 13.14 0.97
C ARG A 328 -9.50 12.84 -0.39
N PHE A 329 -8.94 11.65 -0.59
CA PHE A 329 -8.40 11.22 -1.88
C PHE A 329 -9.50 11.06 -2.94
N VAL A 330 -10.65 10.53 -2.57
CA VAL A 330 -11.83 10.45 -3.45
C VAL A 330 -12.28 11.84 -3.89
N ALA A 331 -12.28 12.82 -2.99
CA ALA A 331 -12.63 14.21 -3.34
C ALA A 331 -11.64 14.78 -4.37
N LEU A 332 -10.33 14.63 -4.13
CA LEU A 332 -9.29 15.09 -5.06
C LEU A 332 -9.36 14.38 -6.43
N TRP A 333 -9.68 13.09 -6.42
CA TRP A 333 -9.89 12.32 -7.65
C TRP A 333 -11.10 12.85 -8.44
N ARG A 334 -12.24 13.07 -7.79
CA ARG A 334 -13.45 13.63 -8.40
C ARG A 334 -13.24 15.04 -8.98
N GLU A 335 -12.39 15.83 -8.35
CA GLU A 335 -11.98 17.15 -8.86
C GLU A 335 -11.03 17.06 -10.06
N GLY A 336 -10.63 15.85 -10.48
CA GLY A 336 -9.63 15.64 -11.55
C GLY A 336 -8.20 16.05 -11.17
N ARG A 337 -7.94 16.28 -9.89
CA ARG A 337 -6.64 16.71 -9.36
C ARG A 337 -5.73 15.56 -8.98
N LEU A 338 -6.26 14.37 -8.76
CA LEU A 338 -5.52 13.18 -8.37
C LEU A 338 -5.80 12.05 -9.38
N PRO A 339 -5.03 11.94 -10.46
CA PRO A 339 -5.24 10.96 -11.53
C PRO A 339 -4.77 9.56 -11.10
N VAL A 340 -5.53 8.89 -10.22
CA VAL A 340 -5.19 7.57 -9.65
C VAL A 340 -5.05 6.51 -10.74
N GLU A 341 -5.85 6.58 -11.80
CA GLU A 341 -5.84 5.67 -12.96
C GLU A 341 -4.48 5.63 -13.66
N ALA A 342 -3.76 6.75 -13.65
CA ALA A 342 -2.45 6.85 -14.28
C ALA A 342 -1.36 6.03 -13.55
N LEU A 343 -1.65 5.51 -12.37
CA LEU A 343 -0.75 4.59 -11.67
C LEU A 343 -0.82 3.16 -12.21
N VAL A 344 -1.91 2.80 -12.90
CA VAL A 344 -2.14 1.45 -13.41
C VAL A 344 -1.29 1.22 -14.67
N SER A 345 -0.39 0.24 -14.61
CA SER A 345 0.44 -0.15 -15.77
C SER A 345 -0.14 -1.32 -16.56
N SER A 346 -0.88 -2.22 -15.90
CA SER A 346 -1.50 -3.38 -16.55
C SER A 346 -2.56 -4.01 -15.66
N SER A 347 -3.45 -4.82 -16.28
CA SER A 347 -4.35 -5.73 -15.60
C SER A 347 -3.99 -7.18 -15.95
N VAL A 348 -4.10 -8.08 -14.99
CA VAL A 348 -3.79 -9.50 -15.12
C VAL A 348 -4.94 -10.34 -14.56
N ARG A 349 -5.07 -11.58 -15.00
CA ARG A 349 -6.00 -12.54 -14.41
C ARG A 349 -5.36 -13.15 -13.15
N LEU A 350 -6.19 -13.65 -12.24
CA LEU A 350 -5.70 -14.32 -11.03
C LEU A 350 -4.73 -15.47 -11.34
N GLY A 351 -4.98 -16.23 -12.43
CA GLY A 351 -4.12 -17.33 -12.88
C GLY A 351 -2.71 -16.93 -13.28
N ASP A 352 -2.49 -15.66 -13.62
CA ASP A 352 -1.23 -15.11 -14.11
C ASP A 352 -0.42 -14.44 -12.97
N ILE A 353 -0.79 -14.69 -11.70
CA ILE A 353 -0.23 -14.00 -10.51
C ILE A 353 1.29 -14.23 -10.33
N ASN A 354 1.80 -15.42 -10.69
CA ASN A 354 3.24 -15.69 -10.60
C ASN A 354 4.03 -14.86 -11.62
N GLU A 355 3.53 -14.69 -12.84
CA GLU A 355 4.13 -13.82 -13.86
C GLU A 355 4.06 -12.35 -13.43
N ALA A 356 2.94 -11.94 -12.81
CA ALA A 356 2.82 -10.60 -12.25
C ALA A 356 3.87 -10.33 -11.15
N MET A 357 4.20 -11.33 -10.34
CA MET A 357 5.28 -11.22 -9.34
C MET A 357 6.66 -11.11 -9.99
N ASP A 358 6.91 -11.78 -11.13
CA ASP A 358 8.16 -11.62 -11.89
C ASP A 358 8.28 -10.20 -12.45
N HIS A 359 7.25 -9.65 -13.11
CA HIS A 359 7.25 -8.28 -13.62
C HIS A 359 7.48 -7.25 -12.51
N LEU A 360 6.90 -7.48 -11.33
CA LEU A 360 7.10 -6.61 -10.17
C LEU A 360 8.55 -6.69 -9.66
N ALA A 361 9.13 -7.89 -9.60
CA ALA A 361 10.51 -8.11 -9.17
C ALA A 361 11.54 -7.53 -10.16
N ASP A 362 11.22 -7.48 -11.45
CA ASP A 362 12.04 -6.85 -12.49
C ASP A 362 11.92 -5.31 -12.48
N GLY A 363 10.98 -4.76 -11.71
CA GLY A 363 10.74 -3.32 -11.64
C GLY A 363 10.07 -2.72 -12.88
N THR A 364 9.62 -3.55 -13.82
CA THR A 364 9.01 -3.12 -15.09
C THR A 364 7.57 -2.60 -14.93
N ALA A 365 6.90 -2.95 -13.83
CA ALA A 365 5.55 -2.50 -13.51
C ALA A 365 5.54 -1.40 -12.44
N VAL A 366 4.72 -0.37 -12.61
CA VAL A 366 4.41 0.62 -11.57
C VAL A 366 3.35 0.06 -10.64
N ARG A 367 2.19 -0.30 -11.20
CA ARG A 367 1.10 -0.97 -10.48
C ARG A 367 0.33 -1.90 -11.42
N GLN A 368 0.28 -3.17 -11.09
CA GLN A 368 -0.55 -4.16 -11.76
C GLN A 368 -1.82 -4.40 -10.95
N LEU A 369 -2.93 -4.64 -11.63
CA LEU A 369 -4.19 -5.01 -11.01
C LEU A 369 -4.58 -6.44 -11.39
N VAL A 370 -5.10 -7.19 -10.43
CA VAL A 370 -5.80 -8.45 -10.67
C VAL A 370 -7.28 -8.12 -10.84
N ASP A 371 -7.84 -8.44 -11.99
CA ASP A 371 -9.27 -8.32 -12.26
C ASP A 371 -9.99 -9.58 -11.80
N LEU A 372 -11.02 -9.42 -10.96
CA LEU A 372 -11.77 -10.48 -10.32
C LEU A 372 -13.29 -10.34 -10.56
N ALA A 373 -13.71 -9.29 -11.30
CA ALA A 373 -15.12 -9.03 -11.64
C ALA A 373 -15.66 -9.94 -12.75
#